data_278efeda3ba085f59e184212189e5409
#
_entry.id   278efeda3ba085f59e184212189e5409
#
_cell.length_a   1.000
_cell.length_b   1.000
_cell.length_c   1.000
_cell.angle_alpha   90.00
_cell.angle_beta   90.00
_cell.angle_gamma   90.00
#
_symmetry.space_group_name_H-M   'P 1'
#
loop_
_entity.id
_entity.type
_entity.pdbx_description
1 polymer ?
#
loop_
_entity_poly.entity_id
_entity_poly.type
_entity_poly.pdbx_seq_one_letter_code
_entity_poly.pdbx_strand_id
1 'polypeptide(L)'
;MLPASISRYLEQHGVHFSVVEHPIAYTAQEDATATHVPGREWAKAVVCMIDDQPMLAVLPADRLVDLDRLREACGAHSARLAREPEFRPFYADCEVGAMPPFGPLYQQPVVVERSLASNTDILFNGGSHHDAIRMQYRDFENLVKPTVADFGRPVRES
;
A
#
# COMPACT_ATOMS: atom_id res chain seq x y z
N MET A 1 6.18 -11.79 -12.73
CA MET A 1 5.10 -11.37 -13.64
C MET A 1 3.91 -10.87 -12.84
N LEU A 2 3.38 -9.72 -13.20
CA LEU A 2 2.23 -9.16 -12.51
C LEU A 2 0.95 -9.95 -12.84
N PRO A 3 0.01 -10.07 -11.89
CA PRO A 3 -1.34 -10.55 -12.21
C PRO A 3 -1.95 -9.73 -13.34
N ALA A 4 -2.71 -10.39 -14.21
CA ALA A 4 -3.32 -9.73 -15.37
C ALA A 4 -4.25 -8.57 -14.98
N SER A 5 -4.95 -8.69 -13.85
CA SER A 5 -5.82 -7.64 -13.34
C SER A 5 -5.06 -6.35 -13.06
N ILE A 6 -3.87 -6.47 -12.48
CA ILE A 6 -3.02 -5.32 -12.12
C ILE A 6 -2.45 -4.68 -13.39
N SER A 7 -1.86 -5.49 -14.28
CA SER A 7 -1.31 -4.99 -15.55
C SER A 7 -2.38 -4.25 -16.36
N ARG A 8 -3.55 -4.84 -16.45
CA ARG A 8 -4.66 -4.29 -17.22
C ARG A 8 -5.15 -2.98 -16.62
N TYR A 9 -5.24 -2.91 -15.30
CA TYR A 9 -5.66 -1.71 -14.59
C TYR A 9 -4.73 -0.53 -14.90
N LEU A 10 -3.41 -0.76 -14.81
CA LEU A 10 -2.41 0.26 -15.09
C LEU A 10 -2.42 0.67 -16.57
N GLU A 11 -2.51 -0.28 -17.47
CA GLU A 11 -2.53 -0.03 -18.91
C GLU A 11 -3.78 0.73 -19.33
N GLN A 12 -4.94 0.37 -18.81
CA GLN A 12 -6.21 1.04 -19.12
C GLN A 12 -6.22 2.50 -18.69
N HIS A 13 -5.46 2.85 -17.66
CA HIS A 13 -5.39 4.21 -17.15
C HIS A 13 -4.18 4.98 -17.71
N GLY A 14 -3.40 4.36 -18.60
CA GLY A 14 -2.27 5.03 -19.24
C GLY A 14 -1.15 5.43 -18.29
N VAL A 15 -0.97 4.68 -17.21
CA VAL A 15 0.03 4.99 -16.18
C VAL A 15 1.39 4.46 -16.58
N HIS A 16 2.42 5.29 -16.42
CA HIS A 16 3.81 4.85 -16.61
C HIS A 16 4.28 4.13 -15.36
N PHE A 17 4.78 2.92 -15.54
CA PHE A 17 5.32 2.13 -14.44
C PHE A 17 6.41 1.19 -14.93
N SER A 18 7.23 0.71 -14.03
CA SER A 18 8.18 -0.36 -14.32
C SER A 18 8.03 -1.48 -13.29
N VAL A 19 8.38 -2.69 -13.70
CA VAL A 19 8.38 -3.85 -12.81
C VAL A 19 9.81 -4.14 -12.40
N VAL A 20 10.03 -4.27 -11.10
CA VAL A 20 11.34 -4.58 -10.52
C VAL A 20 11.26 -5.95 -9.87
N GLU A 21 11.99 -6.92 -10.41
CA GLU A 21 12.11 -8.24 -9.79
C GLU A 21 13.16 -8.18 -8.69
N HIS A 22 12.91 -8.86 -7.58
CA HIS A 22 13.85 -8.89 -6.46
C HIS A 22 13.75 -10.24 -5.73
N PRO A 23 14.74 -10.58 -4.89
CA PRO A 23 14.64 -11.78 -4.06
C PRO A 23 13.39 -11.74 -3.19
N ILE A 24 12.83 -12.92 -2.91
CA ILE A 24 11.62 -13.00 -2.07
C ILE A 24 11.84 -12.31 -0.74
N ALA A 25 10.91 -11.45 -0.36
CA ALA A 25 10.90 -10.72 0.89
C ALA A 25 9.47 -10.66 1.41
N TYR A 26 9.30 -10.71 2.72
CA TYR A 26 7.98 -10.80 3.34
C TYR A 26 7.58 -9.58 4.16
N THR A 27 8.51 -8.68 4.43
CA THR A 27 8.20 -7.42 5.11
C THR A 27 8.53 -6.24 4.21
N ALA A 28 7.85 -5.11 4.43
CA ALA A 28 8.10 -3.91 3.65
C ALA A 28 9.55 -3.43 3.79
N GLN A 29 10.15 -3.56 4.97
CA GLN A 29 11.54 -3.18 5.17
C GLN A 29 12.49 -4.12 4.41
N GLU A 30 12.20 -5.41 4.37
CA GLU A 30 12.96 -6.36 3.57
C GLU A 30 12.81 -6.08 2.08
N ASP A 31 11.59 -5.72 1.63
CA ASP A 31 11.32 -5.34 0.25
C ASP A 31 12.15 -4.11 -0.14
N ALA A 32 12.18 -3.09 0.70
CA ALA A 32 12.96 -1.89 0.45
C ALA A 32 14.45 -2.21 0.34
N THR A 33 14.96 -3.06 1.23
CA THR A 33 16.35 -3.50 1.19
C THR A 33 16.65 -4.28 -0.08
N ALA A 34 15.79 -5.23 -0.46
CA ALA A 34 15.98 -6.07 -1.64
C ALA A 34 15.96 -5.26 -2.95
N THR A 35 15.22 -4.17 -2.98
CA THR A 35 15.14 -3.29 -4.15
C THR A 35 16.12 -2.13 -4.10
N HIS A 36 16.93 -2.03 -3.04
CA HIS A 36 17.92 -0.96 -2.84
C HIS A 36 17.32 0.44 -2.80
N VAL A 37 16.13 0.58 -2.21
CA VAL A 37 15.49 1.89 -2.03
C VAL A 37 15.33 2.19 -0.54
N PRO A 38 15.31 3.50 -0.17
CA PRO A 38 15.02 3.86 1.21
C PRO A 38 13.62 3.41 1.63
N GLY A 39 13.47 3.04 2.89
CA GLY A 39 12.19 2.62 3.42
C GLY A 39 11.08 3.66 3.23
N ARG A 40 11.43 4.95 3.21
CA ARG A 40 10.47 6.04 3.00
C ARG A 40 9.83 6.03 1.60
N GLU A 41 10.46 5.36 0.63
CA GLU A 41 9.95 5.28 -0.75
C GLU A 41 9.19 3.98 -1.02
N TRP A 42 9.29 3.01 -0.13
CA TRP A 42 8.51 1.77 -0.26
C TRP A 42 7.15 1.95 0.40
N ALA A 43 6.09 1.81 -0.40
CA ALA A 43 4.73 1.93 0.07
C ALA A 43 4.18 0.55 0.43
N LYS A 44 3.82 0.36 1.69
CA LYS A 44 3.14 -0.86 2.11
C LYS A 44 1.65 -0.60 2.23
N ALA A 45 0.86 -1.61 1.86
CA ALA A 45 -0.59 -1.57 1.92
C ALA A 45 -1.05 -2.44 3.09
N VAL A 46 -1.78 -1.84 4.01
CA VAL A 46 -2.29 -2.51 5.21
C VAL A 46 -3.80 -2.40 5.21
N VAL A 47 -4.49 -3.54 5.23
CA VAL A 47 -5.95 -3.51 5.29
C VAL A 47 -6.37 -3.28 6.73
N CYS A 48 -7.19 -2.25 6.93
CA CYS A 48 -7.74 -1.91 8.23
C CYS A 48 -9.25 -1.98 8.19
N MET A 49 -9.86 -2.34 9.31
CA MET A 49 -11.32 -2.28 9.46
C MET A 49 -11.66 -0.98 10.16
N ILE A 50 -12.32 -0.09 9.43
CA ILE A 50 -12.74 1.21 9.93
C ILE A 50 -14.26 1.17 10.06
N ASP A 51 -14.75 1.23 11.30
CA ASP A 51 -16.18 1.03 11.58
C ASP A 51 -16.70 -0.24 10.88
N ASP A 52 -15.93 -1.32 11.00
CA ASP A 52 -16.22 -2.64 10.42
C ASP A 52 -16.27 -2.68 8.89
N GLN A 53 -15.68 -1.69 8.20
CA GLN A 53 -15.55 -1.68 6.74
C GLN A 53 -14.06 -1.70 6.35
N PRO A 54 -13.68 -2.49 5.34
CA PRO A 54 -12.28 -2.55 4.93
C PRO A 54 -11.82 -1.28 4.23
N MET A 55 -10.61 -0.86 4.55
CA MET A 55 -9.94 0.29 3.96
C MET A 55 -8.46 -0.01 3.82
N LEU A 56 -7.84 0.44 2.75
CA LEU A 56 -6.39 0.33 2.60
C LEU A 56 -5.71 1.55 3.23
N ALA A 57 -4.86 1.28 4.20
CA ALA A 57 -3.93 2.28 4.73
C ALA A 57 -2.59 2.07 4.05
N VAL A 58 -2.09 3.09 3.37
CA VAL A 58 -0.85 3.03 2.59
C VAL A 58 0.16 3.97 3.23
N LEU A 59 1.32 3.43 3.58
CA LEU A 59 2.32 4.19 4.33
C LEU A 59 3.74 3.68 4.01
N PRO A 60 4.78 4.50 4.31
CA PRO A 60 6.16 4.07 4.08
C PRO A 60 6.53 2.85 4.92
N ALA A 61 7.49 2.07 4.41
CA ALA A 61 8.01 0.89 5.11
C ALA A 61 8.60 1.22 6.49
N ASP A 62 9.10 2.43 6.68
CA ASP A 62 9.69 2.87 7.94
C ASP A 62 8.66 3.43 8.95
N ARG A 63 7.38 3.22 8.69
CA ARG A 63 6.29 3.64 9.56
C ARG A 63 5.36 2.49 9.90
N LEU A 64 4.67 2.61 11.03
CA LEU A 64 3.60 1.70 11.43
C LEU A 64 2.29 2.48 11.50
N VAL A 65 1.19 1.78 11.30
CA VAL A 65 -0.12 2.40 11.46
C VAL A 65 -0.37 2.68 12.93
N ASP A 66 -0.63 3.94 13.25
CA ASP A 66 -1.14 4.33 14.56
C ASP A 66 -2.67 4.29 14.45
N LEU A 67 -3.27 3.27 15.02
CA LEU A 67 -4.71 3.04 14.87
C LEU A 67 -5.57 4.15 15.46
N ASP A 68 -5.12 4.78 16.54
CA ASP A 68 -5.86 5.90 17.11
C ASP A 68 -5.86 7.11 16.18
N ARG A 69 -4.69 7.41 15.60
CA ARG A 69 -4.59 8.49 14.62
C ARG A 69 -5.39 8.19 13.36
N LEU A 70 -5.36 6.95 12.89
CA LEU A 70 -6.12 6.54 11.73
C LEU A 70 -7.62 6.68 11.99
N ARG A 71 -8.09 6.25 13.14
CA ARG A 71 -9.49 6.40 13.54
C ARG A 71 -9.90 7.87 13.54
N GLU A 72 -9.08 8.74 14.11
CA GLU A 72 -9.35 10.18 14.14
C GLU A 72 -9.37 10.79 12.74
N ALA A 73 -8.39 10.41 11.91
CA ALA A 73 -8.30 10.91 10.53
C ALA A 73 -9.50 10.53 9.69
N CYS A 74 -10.09 9.36 9.96
CA CYS A 74 -11.27 8.87 9.25
C CYS A 74 -12.58 9.35 9.88
N GLY A 75 -12.54 10.03 11.03
CA GLY A 75 -13.75 10.43 11.75
C GLY A 75 -14.57 9.22 12.21
N ALA A 76 -13.89 8.12 12.54
CA ALA A 76 -14.53 6.84 12.82
C ALA A 76 -14.67 6.58 14.32
N HIS A 77 -15.51 5.63 14.66
CA HIS A 77 -15.68 5.17 16.04
C HIS A 77 -14.67 4.09 16.41
N SER A 78 -14.26 3.27 15.42
CA SER A 78 -13.31 2.19 15.67
C SER A 78 -12.37 2.01 14.48
N ALA A 79 -11.15 1.57 14.78
CA ALA A 79 -10.15 1.21 13.78
C ALA A 79 -9.32 0.05 14.33
N ARG A 80 -9.14 -0.98 13.51
CA ARG A 80 -8.28 -2.12 13.85
C ARG A 80 -7.67 -2.70 12.59
N LEU A 81 -6.63 -3.48 12.73
CA LEU A 81 -6.07 -4.21 11.60
C LEU A 81 -7.07 -5.30 11.17
N ALA A 82 -7.22 -5.49 9.88
CA ALA A 82 -8.03 -6.58 9.37
C ALA A 82 -7.29 -7.90 9.56
N ARG A 83 -8.04 -8.97 9.81
CA ARG A 83 -7.50 -10.33 9.86
C ARG A 83 -7.49 -10.90 8.45
N GLU A 84 -6.61 -11.86 8.19
CA GLU A 84 -6.46 -12.45 6.88
C GLU A 84 -7.79 -12.93 6.28
N PRO A 85 -8.65 -13.66 7.00
CA PRO A 85 -9.94 -14.07 6.42
C PRO A 85 -10.84 -12.91 6.03
N GLU A 86 -10.65 -11.73 6.63
CA GLU A 86 -11.46 -10.56 6.33
C GLU A 86 -11.03 -9.86 5.03
N PHE A 87 -9.73 -9.90 4.67
CA PHE A 87 -9.29 -9.20 3.46
C PHE A 87 -8.92 -10.13 2.30
N ARG A 88 -8.54 -11.38 2.58
CA ARG A 88 -8.10 -12.33 1.56
C ARG A 88 -9.06 -12.46 0.36
N PRO A 89 -10.38 -12.54 0.56
CA PRO A 89 -11.30 -12.68 -0.56
C PRO A 89 -11.28 -11.52 -1.56
N PHE A 90 -10.90 -10.32 -1.11
CA PHE A 90 -10.83 -9.16 -2.01
C PHE A 90 -9.61 -9.20 -2.91
N TYR A 91 -8.57 -9.94 -2.54
CA TYR A 91 -7.27 -9.97 -3.21
C TYR A 91 -6.90 -11.37 -3.69
N ALA A 92 -7.87 -12.06 -4.29
CA ALA A 92 -7.71 -13.46 -4.71
C ALA A 92 -6.58 -13.65 -5.74
N ASP A 93 -6.22 -12.62 -6.48
CA ASP A 93 -5.16 -12.64 -7.49
C ASP A 93 -3.78 -12.30 -6.93
N CYS A 94 -3.67 -12.04 -5.63
CA CYS A 94 -2.42 -11.65 -4.99
C CYS A 94 -1.99 -12.67 -3.94
N GLU A 95 -0.67 -12.76 -3.73
CA GLU A 95 -0.15 -13.45 -2.55
C GLU A 95 -0.51 -12.64 -1.31
N VAL A 96 -0.78 -13.32 -0.20
CA VAL A 96 -1.15 -12.65 1.05
C VAL A 96 0.01 -11.75 1.51
N GLY A 97 -0.32 -10.50 1.81
CA GLY A 97 0.67 -9.51 2.22
C GLY A 97 1.40 -8.81 1.08
N ALA A 98 1.11 -9.19 -0.18
CA ALA A 98 1.74 -8.58 -1.35
C ALA A 98 0.78 -7.80 -2.23
N MET A 99 -0.34 -7.34 -1.67
CA MET A 99 -1.34 -6.56 -2.40
C MET A 99 -0.77 -5.20 -2.80
N PRO A 100 -1.03 -4.75 -4.06
CA PRO A 100 -0.69 -3.39 -4.42
C PRO A 100 -1.68 -2.40 -3.80
N PRO A 101 -1.30 -1.12 -3.62
CA PRO A 101 -2.16 -0.13 -2.96
C PRO A 101 -3.23 0.45 -3.88
N PHE A 102 -3.77 -0.35 -4.78
CA PHE A 102 -4.78 0.09 -5.76
C PHE A 102 -6.19 -0.20 -5.24
N GLY A 103 -6.62 0.55 -4.21
CA GLY A 103 -7.93 0.36 -3.61
C GLY A 103 -9.09 0.30 -4.61
N PRO A 104 -9.17 1.21 -5.60
CA PRO A 104 -10.25 1.17 -6.58
C PRO A 104 -10.35 -0.14 -7.35
N LEU A 105 -9.24 -0.82 -7.61
CA LEU A 105 -9.23 -2.12 -8.27
C LEU A 105 -9.94 -3.18 -7.43
N TYR A 106 -9.92 -3.03 -6.11
CA TYR A 106 -10.46 -3.97 -5.15
C TYR A 106 -11.67 -3.41 -4.40
N GLN A 107 -12.23 -2.31 -4.89
CA GLN A 107 -13.42 -1.67 -4.32
C GLN A 107 -13.23 -1.25 -2.85
N GLN A 108 -12.05 -0.74 -2.54
CA GLN A 108 -11.73 -0.26 -1.19
C GLN A 108 -11.24 1.19 -1.23
N PRO A 109 -11.69 2.02 -0.27
CA PRO A 109 -11.14 3.35 -0.13
C PRO A 109 -9.68 3.29 0.35
N VAL A 110 -8.92 4.32 0.04
CA VAL A 110 -7.49 4.38 0.38
C VAL A 110 -7.22 5.64 1.18
N VAL A 111 -6.48 5.48 2.27
CA VAL A 111 -5.89 6.59 3.01
C VAL A 111 -4.37 6.45 2.94
N VAL A 112 -3.69 7.55 2.60
CA VAL A 112 -2.23 7.58 2.44
C VAL A 112 -1.62 8.41 3.55
N GLU A 113 -0.58 7.88 4.18
CA GLU A 113 0.20 8.62 5.17
C GLU A 113 0.94 9.76 4.47
N ARG A 114 0.85 10.96 5.02
CA ARG A 114 1.37 12.17 4.39
C ARG A 114 2.85 12.08 4.03
N SER A 115 3.65 11.39 4.83
CA SER A 115 5.08 11.24 4.56
C SER A 115 5.36 10.48 3.26
N LEU A 116 4.46 9.55 2.85
CA LEU A 116 4.60 8.87 1.57
C LEU A 116 4.37 9.84 0.41
N ALA A 117 3.42 10.74 0.57
CA ALA A 117 3.03 11.70 -0.48
C ALA A 117 4.14 12.71 -0.80
N SER A 118 5.17 12.82 0.03
CA SER A 118 6.30 13.72 -0.21
C SER A 118 7.35 13.15 -1.17
N ASN A 119 7.24 11.87 -1.53
CA ASN A 119 8.18 11.24 -2.45
C ASN A 119 7.83 11.53 -3.91
N THR A 120 8.84 11.55 -4.77
CA THR A 120 8.65 11.66 -6.21
C THR A 120 8.22 10.31 -6.78
N ASP A 121 8.97 9.26 -6.45
CA ASP A 121 8.69 7.89 -6.86
C ASP A 121 8.37 7.04 -5.65
N ILE A 122 7.50 6.05 -5.85
CA ILE A 122 7.20 5.04 -4.84
C ILE A 122 7.33 3.65 -5.47
N LEU A 123 7.65 2.69 -4.62
CA LEU A 123 7.66 1.27 -4.99
C LEU A 123 6.72 0.52 -4.05
N PHE A 124 6.12 -0.54 -4.56
CA PHE A 124 5.24 -1.39 -3.75
C PHE A 124 5.12 -2.78 -4.38
N ASN A 125 4.56 -3.71 -3.64
CA ASN A 125 4.34 -5.06 -4.14
C ASN A 125 3.34 -5.08 -5.30
N GLY A 126 3.63 -5.90 -6.30
CA GLY A 126 2.80 -6.08 -7.48
C GLY A 126 2.01 -7.38 -7.48
N GLY A 127 1.57 -7.85 -6.32
CA GLY A 127 0.79 -9.07 -6.20
C GLY A 127 1.58 -10.31 -5.78
N SER A 128 2.90 -10.21 -5.75
CA SER A 128 3.79 -11.28 -5.26
C SER A 128 4.88 -10.69 -4.40
N HIS A 129 5.57 -11.56 -3.65
CA HIS A 129 6.65 -11.14 -2.76
C HIS A 129 8.00 -10.97 -3.48
N HIS A 130 8.04 -11.05 -4.80
CA HIS A 130 9.27 -10.87 -5.58
C HIS A 130 9.10 -9.93 -6.78
N ASP A 131 7.91 -9.41 -7.03
CA ASP A 131 7.67 -8.43 -8.08
C ASP A 131 7.21 -7.12 -7.45
N ALA A 132 7.96 -6.05 -7.73
CA ALA A 132 7.60 -4.71 -7.28
C ALA A 132 7.21 -3.86 -8.47
N ILE A 133 6.39 -2.85 -8.21
CA ILE A 133 6.02 -1.83 -9.19
C ILE A 133 6.65 -0.53 -8.73
N ARG A 134 7.29 0.18 -9.66
CA ARG A 134 7.78 1.55 -9.45
C ARG A 134 6.93 2.50 -10.28
N MET A 135 6.44 3.56 -9.66
CA MET A 135 5.71 4.61 -10.37
C MET A 135 5.87 5.95 -9.65
N GLN A 136 5.54 7.03 -10.34
CA GLN A 136 5.53 8.35 -9.70
C GLN A 136 4.37 8.42 -8.71
N TYR A 137 4.62 9.00 -7.55
CA TYR A 137 3.56 9.18 -6.56
C TYR A 137 2.40 10.02 -7.11
N ARG A 138 2.70 11.05 -7.90
CA ARG A 138 1.69 11.90 -8.52
C ARG A 138 0.71 11.09 -9.36
N ASP A 139 1.22 10.12 -10.14
CA ASP A 139 0.39 9.27 -10.97
C ASP A 139 -0.46 8.33 -10.11
N PHE A 140 0.13 7.82 -9.03
CA PHE A 140 -0.60 7.00 -8.06
C PHE A 140 -1.75 7.80 -7.45
N GLU A 141 -1.50 9.02 -7.02
CA GLU A 141 -2.53 9.88 -6.40
C GLU A 141 -3.66 10.19 -7.37
N ASN A 142 -3.33 10.47 -8.63
CA ASN A 142 -4.33 10.72 -9.67
C ASN A 142 -5.16 9.47 -9.97
N LEU A 143 -4.53 8.31 -9.95
CA LEU A 143 -5.18 7.02 -10.24
C LEU A 143 -6.12 6.59 -9.11
N VAL A 144 -5.64 6.65 -7.88
CA VAL A 144 -6.30 6.09 -6.71
C VAL A 144 -7.19 7.10 -6.00
N LYS A 145 -6.82 8.39 -6.05
CA LYS A 145 -7.52 9.49 -5.39
C LYS A 145 -7.70 9.23 -3.89
N PRO A 146 -6.59 9.01 -3.16
CA PRO A 146 -6.65 8.70 -1.75
C PRO A 146 -6.96 9.92 -0.90
N THR A 147 -7.40 9.69 0.32
CA THR A 147 -7.35 10.69 1.36
C THR A 147 -5.93 10.70 1.94
N VAL A 148 -5.34 11.87 2.09
CA VAL A 148 -4.01 12.02 2.70
C VAL A 148 -4.18 12.47 4.14
N ALA A 149 -3.52 11.77 5.06
CA ALA A 149 -3.66 12.05 6.49
C ALA A 149 -2.39 11.65 7.26
N ASP A 150 -2.30 12.10 8.50
CA ASP A 150 -1.19 11.80 9.40
C ASP A 150 -1.61 10.67 10.34
N PHE A 151 -1.19 9.44 10.03
CA PHE A 151 -1.55 8.28 10.86
C PHE A 151 -0.38 7.31 11.10
N GLY A 152 0.79 7.61 10.56
CA GLY A 152 1.95 6.76 10.72
C GLY A 152 2.79 7.18 11.92
N ARG A 153 3.40 6.19 12.58
CA ARG A 153 4.41 6.43 13.61
C ARG A 153 5.70 5.72 13.22
N PRO A 154 6.87 6.16 13.70
CA PRO A 154 8.12 5.49 13.38
C PRO A 154 8.10 4.02 13.79
N VAL A 155 8.66 3.15 12.95
CA VAL A 155 8.82 1.72 13.26
C VAL A 155 9.71 1.55 14.47
N ARG A 156 10.73 2.41 14.60
CA ARG A 156 11.70 2.30 15.67
C ARG A 156 11.60 3.49 16.60
N GLU A 157 11.36 3.21 17.86
CA GLU A 157 11.47 4.19 18.92
C GLU A 157 12.84 4.07 19.56
N SER A 158 13.51 5.19 19.70
CA SER A 158 14.81 5.24 20.37
C SER A 158 14.65 5.65 21.83
#